data_ce59b244d2ffbbc719e753d79664a78f
#
_entry.id   ce59b244d2ffbbc719e753d79664a78f
#
_cell.length_a   1.000
_cell.length_b   1.000
_cell.length_c   1.000
_cell.angle_alpha   90.00
_cell.angle_beta   90.00
_cell.angle_gamma   90.00
#
_symmetry.space_group_name_H-M   'P 1'
#
loop_
_entity.id
_entity.type
_entity.pdbx_description
1 polymer ?
#
loop_
_entity_poly.entity_id
_entity_poly.type
_entity_poly.pdbx_seq_one_letter_code
_entity_poly.pdbx_strand_id
1 'polypeptide(L)'
;MRSSAREVRMSDSGEGSTLHKRPHAQSMAATYLEFDLMAEVEQLHREPGWANGQNAKTLIKYDDFRVVLMALKNGTRIPGHQTEGRISIHTVAGHIQVRAQGRTFDLAAGRLLALDRGVPHDVEALEESAFVLTIAWPGQR
;
A
#
# COMPACT_ATOMS: atom_id res chain seq x y z
N MET A 1 9.19 -3.19 -0.99
CA MET A 1 9.53 -2.81 -1.06
C MET A 1 9.40 -2.46 -1.10
N ARG A 2 9.03 -2.62 -1.33
CA ARG A 2 9.20 -2.23 -1.47
C ARG A 2 8.51 -2.05 -1.77
N SER A 3 8.17 -2.38 -2.28
CA SER A 3 8.05 -1.99 -2.72
C SER A 3 7.56 -1.76 -2.84
N SER A 4 7.15 -1.50 -3.17
CA SER A 4 7.25 -0.97 -3.59
C SER A 4 6.98 -0.78 -3.69
N ALA A 5 6.75 -0.62 -3.93
CA ALA A 5 7.05 -0.27 -4.34
C ALA A 5 7.29 -0.32 -4.35
N ARG A 6 7.27 -0.28 -4.54
CA ARG A 6 7.87 -0.18 -4.79
C ARG A 6 7.58 -0.43 -5.00
N GLU A 7 7.27 -0.63 -5.43
CA GLU A 7 7.40 -0.64 -5.70
C GLU A 7 7.27 -0.64 -5.40
N VAL A 8 6.91 -0.61 -5.58
CA VAL A 8 7.16 -0.47 -5.39
C VAL A 8 7.47 -0.76 -5.30
N ARG A 9 7.58 -0.88 -5.62
CA ARG A 9 8.17 -1.05 -5.71
C ARG A 9 8.11 -1.70 -5.55
N MET A 10 7.79 -2.06 -5.98
CA MET A 10 7.92 -2.62 -5.90
C MET A 10 8.19 -3.42 -5.71
N SER A 11 8.06 -3.81 -5.91
CA SER A 11 8.63 -4.39 -5.84
C SER A 11 8.87 -5.14 -5.46
N ASP A 12 8.76 -5.57 -5.63
CA ASP A 12 9.23 -6.22 -5.30
C ASP A 12 9.77 -6.62 -5.14
N SER A 13 9.81 -6.74 -5.21
CA SER A 13 10.42 -7.10 -5.00
C SER A 13 10.98 -7.36 -4.56
N GLY A 14 11.39 -7.44 -4.10
CA GLY A 14 11.92 -7.54 -3.80
C GLY A 14 12.22 -8.05 -2.97
N GLU A 15 12.66 -8.45 -2.55
CA GLU A 15 12.87 -8.94 -1.69
C GLU A 15 13.78 -8.97 -1.09
N GLY A 16 14.06 -8.81 -0.45
CA GLY A 16 14.79 -8.77 0.01
C GLY A 16 15.49 -8.99 1.06
N SER A 17 15.69 -9.01 1.99
CA SER A 17 16.31 -9.08 2.87
C SER A 17 16.44 -9.71 3.67
N THR A 18 16.52 -9.96 4.30
CA THR A 18 16.95 -10.42 4.92
C THR A 18 16.85 -10.95 6.15
N LEU A 19 17.08 -10.34 7.08
CA LEU A 19 16.96 -10.75 8.28
C LEU A 19 15.71 -11.18 8.63
N HIS A 20 14.76 -10.58 8.18
CA HIS A 20 13.54 -10.77 8.42
C HIS A 20 12.92 -11.02 7.20
N LYS A 21 12.75 -12.21 6.80
CA LYS A 21 12.07 -12.53 5.73
C LYS A 21 10.69 -12.65 6.04
N ARG A 22 9.86 -11.88 5.46
CA ARG A 22 8.42 -12.06 5.47
C ARG A 22 8.07 -13.17 4.55
N PRO A 23 6.95 -13.85 4.79
CA PRO A 23 6.38 -14.73 3.80
C PRO A 23 6.08 -13.94 2.55
N HIS A 24 6.26 -14.51 1.40
CA HIS A 24 5.88 -13.85 0.18
C HIS A 24 4.39 -13.68 0.11
N ALA A 25 3.96 -12.60 -0.52
CA ALA A 25 2.57 -12.45 -0.87
C ALA A 25 2.17 -13.65 -1.70
N GLN A 26 1.10 -14.29 -1.30
CA GLN A 26 0.76 -15.56 -1.86
C GLN A 26 0.03 -15.41 -3.14
N SER A 27 0.47 -16.15 -4.10
CA SER A 27 -0.47 -16.50 -5.13
C SER A 27 -0.92 -17.84 -4.70
N MET A 28 -2.07 -18.14 -4.82
CA MET A 28 -2.70 -19.01 -4.12
C MET A 28 -2.60 -20.38 -4.38
N ALA A 29 -2.13 -21.06 -3.48
CA ALA A 29 -2.42 -22.43 -3.35
C ALA A 29 -3.68 -22.62 -2.55
N ALA A 30 -4.09 -21.64 -1.80
CA ALA A 30 -5.26 -21.74 -0.95
C ALA A 30 -6.48 -21.08 -1.58
N THR A 31 -7.65 -21.49 -1.20
CA THR A 31 -8.89 -20.90 -1.68
C THR A 31 -9.10 -19.50 -1.10
N TYR A 32 -8.51 -19.19 0.03
CA TYR A 32 -8.68 -17.92 0.69
C TYR A 32 -7.43 -17.49 1.45
N LEU A 33 -7.34 -16.20 1.69
CA LEU A 33 -6.32 -15.60 2.54
C LEU A 33 -7.03 -14.64 3.48
N GLU A 34 -6.60 -14.59 4.72
CA GLU A 34 -7.21 -13.73 5.71
C GLU A 34 -6.11 -13.01 6.47
N PHE A 35 -6.29 -11.73 6.77
CA PHE A 35 -5.30 -10.94 7.47
C PHE A 35 -5.94 -10.11 8.56
N ASP A 36 -5.26 -10.01 9.70
CA ASP A 36 -5.59 -9.05 10.73
C ASP A 36 -4.79 -7.78 10.41
N LEU A 37 -5.45 -6.79 9.85
CA LEU A 37 -4.74 -5.61 9.34
C LEU A 37 -4.01 -4.84 10.43
N MET A 38 -4.58 -4.74 11.63
CA MET A 38 -3.92 -3.97 12.67
C MET A 38 -2.68 -4.71 13.21
N ALA A 39 -2.73 -6.03 13.22
CA ALA A 39 -1.54 -6.81 13.58
C ALA A 39 -0.45 -6.64 12.53
N GLU A 40 -0.84 -6.57 11.24
CA GLU A 40 0.12 -6.34 10.18
C GLU A 40 0.75 -4.94 10.29
N VAL A 41 -0.05 -3.94 10.65
CA VAL A 41 0.46 -2.59 10.87
C VAL A 41 1.49 -2.59 11.99
N GLU A 42 1.20 -3.27 13.08
CA GLU A 42 2.14 -3.35 14.20
C GLU A 42 3.44 -4.00 13.79
N GLN A 43 3.36 -5.03 12.96
CA GLN A 43 4.57 -5.66 12.47
C GLN A 43 5.39 -4.69 11.62
N LEU A 44 4.74 -3.91 10.75
CA LEU A 44 5.44 -2.92 9.94
C LEU A 44 6.17 -1.90 10.80
N HIS A 45 5.59 -1.54 11.95
CA HIS A 45 6.23 -0.59 12.87
C HIS A 45 7.44 -1.19 13.57
N ARG A 46 7.55 -2.51 13.64
CA ARG A 46 8.68 -3.15 14.28
C ARG A 46 9.81 -3.49 13.34
N GLU A 47 9.60 -3.34 12.05
CA GLU A 47 10.62 -3.65 11.06
C GLU A 47 11.57 -2.47 10.86
N PRO A 48 12.83 -2.73 10.49
CA PRO A 48 13.80 -1.63 10.34
C PRO A 48 13.38 -0.54 9.37
N GLY A 49 12.63 -0.89 8.34
CA GLY A 49 12.18 0.09 7.35
C GLY A 49 11.34 1.21 7.91
N TRP A 50 10.70 0.97 9.06
CA TRP A 50 9.86 1.99 9.68
C TRP A 50 10.65 3.27 10.01
N ALA A 51 11.94 3.13 10.30
CA ALA A 51 12.77 4.29 10.64
C ALA A 51 12.86 5.29 9.47
N ASN A 52 12.58 4.86 8.26
CA ASN A 52 12.65 5.73 7.09
C ASN A 52 11.37 6.54 6.87
N GLY A 53 10.38 6.39 7.74
CA GLY A 53 9.16 7.17 7.66
C GLY A 53 7.98 6.42 7.04
N GLN A 54 8.23 5.33 6.37
CA GLN A 54 7.17 4.51 5.78
C GLN A 54 7.64 3.08 5.64
N ASN A 55 6.68 2.18 5.63
CA ASN A 55 6.95 0.78 5.41
C ASN A 55 5.72 0.16 4.76
N ALA A 56 5.90 -0.86 3.95
CA ALA A 56 4.82 -1.45 3.20
C ALA A 56 4.97 -2.95 3.11
N LYS A 57 3.85 -3.64 2.95
CA LYS A 57 3.83 -5.07 2.76
C LYS A 57 2.77 -5.42 1.74
N THR A 58 3.15 -6.17 0.72
CA THR A 58 2.17 -6.71 -0.23
C THR A 58 1.51 -7.91 0.41
N LEU A 59 0.22 -7.83 0.64
CA LEU A 59 -0.53 -8.91 1.28
C LEU A 59 -1.00 -9.95 0.26
N ILE A 60 -1.45 -9.50 -0.89
CA ILE A 60 -1.98 -10.38 -1.94
C ILE A 60 -1.39 -9.95 -3.26
N LYS A 61 -0.94 -10.92 -4.05
CA LYS A 61 -0.32 -10.60 -5.32
C LYS A 61 -0.72 -11.60 -6.40
N TYR A 62 -1.51 -11.12 -7.34
CA TYR A 62 -1.86 -11.85 -8.55
C TYR A 62 -1.49 -10.98 -9.75
N ASP A 63 -1.57 -11.51 -10.93
CA ASP A 63 -1.28 -10.72 -12.14
C ASP A 63 -2.28 -9.60 -12.35
N ASP A 64 -3.51 -9.78 -11.90
CA ASP A 64 -4.59 -8.82 -12.13
C ASP A 64 -5.12 -8.17 -10.85
N PHE A 65 -4.54 -8.46 -9.70
CA PHE A 65 -5.09 -7.99 -8.44
C PHE A 65 -4.00 -7.96 -7.36
N ARG A 66 -3.84 -6.83 -6.72
CA ARG A 66 -2.82 -6.69 -5.67
C ARG A 66 -3.36 -5.89 -4.51
N VAL A 67 -3.04 -6.32 -3.30
CA VAL A 67 -3.41 -5.60 -2.09
C VAL A 67 -2.15 -5.32 -1.29
N VAL A 68 -1.90 -4.04 -1.02
CA VAL A 68 -0.70 -3.59 -0.31
C VAL A 68 -1.13 -2.81 0.93
N LEU A 69 -0.54 -3.15 2.05
CA LEU A 69 -0.73 -2.38 3.28
C LEU A 69 0.44 -1.43 3.43
N MET A 70 0.15 -0.16 3.66
CA MET A 70 1.17 0.86 3.85
C MET A 70 1.00 1.55 5.18
N ALA A 71 2.11 1.76 5.87
CA ALA A 71 2.14 2.48 7.13
C ALA A 71 3.05 3.69 6.97
N LEU A 72 2.61 4.85 7.46
CA LEU A 72 3.31 6.11 7.29
C LEU A 72 3.44 6.83 8.63
N LYS A 73 4.62 7.40 8.88
CA LYS A 73 4.78 8.30 10.01
C LYS A 73 4.13 9.64 9.68
N ASN A 74 3.78 10.39 10.72
CA ASN A 74 3.24 11.73 10.57
C ASN A 74 4.16 12.58 9.67
N GLY A 75 3.59 13.24 8.69
CA GLY A 75 4.31 14.14 7.79
C GLY A 75 4.97 13.47 6.61
N THR A 76 4.91 12.15 6.54
CA THR A 76 5.50 11.44 5.42
C THR A 76 4.68 11.66 4.16
N ARG A 77 5.37 11.85 3.06
CA ARG A 77 4.73 12.08 1.79
C ARG A 77 5.23 11.08 0.77
N ILE A 78 4.31 10.48 0.05
CA ILE A 78 4.62 9.61 -1.06
C ILE A 78 4.37 10.45 -2.31
N PRO A 79 5.44 10.77 -3.07
CA PRO A 79 5.29 11.66 -4.21
C PRO A 79 4.43 11.06 -5.32
N GLY A 80 4.03 11.90 -6.24
CA GLY A 80 3.11 11.53 -7.28
C GLY A 80 3.56 10.37 -8.12
N HIS A 81 2.66 9.45 -8.35
CA HIS A 81 2.89 8.32 -9.24
C HIS A 81 1.53 7.88 -9.77
N GLN A 82 1.56 6.95 -10.67
CA GLN A 82 0.33 6.42 -11.26
C GLN A 82 0.50 4.95 -11.55
N THR A 83 -0.60 4.25 -11.65
CA THR A 83 -0.57 2.85 -12.04
C THR A 83 -1.51 2.66 -13.22
N GLU A 84 -1.29 1.57 -13.95
CA GLU A 84 -2.17 1.26 -15.08
C GLU A 84 -3.45 0.59 -14.64
N GLY A 85 -3.56 0.19 -13.39
CA GLY A 85 -4.77 -0.41 -12.86
C GLY A 85 -5.66 0.63 -12.20
N ARG A 86 -6.89 0.24 -11.95
CA ARG A 86 -7.76 1.01 -11.07
C ARG A 86 -7.32 0.74 -9.66
N ILE A 87 -7.41 1.76 -8.80
CA ILE A 87 -6.99 1.58 -7.42
C ILE A 87 -8.07 2.03 -6.47
N SER A 88 -8.04 1.49 -5.26
CA SER A 88 -8.74 2.07 -4.15
C SER A 88 -7.76 2.27 -3.00
N ILE A 89 -7.97 3.32 -2.24
CA ILE A 89 -7.17 3.66 -1.07
C ILE A 89 -8.13 3.72 0.10
N HIS A 90 -7.92 2.85 1.09
CA HIS A 90 -8.80 2.75 2.25
C HIS A 90 -7.96 3.01 3.49
N THR A 91 -8.22 4.12 4.15
CA THR A 91 -7.50 4.46 5.38
C THR A 91 -8.03 3.60 6.52
N VAL A 92 -7.14 2.85 7.16
CA VAL A 92 -7.53 1.97 8.26
C VAL A 92 -7.12 2.53 9.63
N ALA A 93 -6.16 3.46 9.65
CA ALA A 93 -5.75 4.12 10.89
C ALA A 93 -5.20 5.50 10.54
N GLY A 94 -5.44 6.47 11.39
CA GLY A 94 -4.90 7.81 11.22
C GLY A 94 -5.67 8.64 10.21
N HIS A 95 -4.93 9.48 9.47
CA HIS A 95 -5.54 10.45 8.58
C HIS A 95 -4.55 10.79 7.47
N ILE A 96 -4.93 10.53 6.23
CA ILE A 96 -4.09 10.86 5.08
C ILE A 96 -4.84 11.81 4.17
N GLN A 97 -4.09 12.53 3.35
CA GLN A 97 -4.64 13.31 2.24
C GLN A 97 -4.11 12.74 0.95
N VAL A 98 -4.97 12.61 -0.04
CA VAL A 98 -4.58 12.19 -1.38
C VAL A 98 -4.87 13.34 -2.33
N ARG A 99 -3.88 13.70 -3.14
CA ARG A 99 -4.05 14.74 -4.15
C ARG A 99 -4.09 14.12 -5.52
N ALA A 100 -5.14 14.40 -6.26
CA ALA A 100 -5.31 13.88 -7.60
C ALA A 100 -6.25 14.79 -8.37
N GLN A 101 -5.99 15.00 -9.64
CA GLN A 101 -6.86 15.77 -10.53
C GLN A 101 -7.14 17.19 -10.01
N GLY A 102 -6.13 17.82 -9.42
CA GLY A 102 -6.27 19.17 -8.88
C GLY A 102 -7.11 19.25 -7.61
N ARG A 103 -7.45 18.12 -7.00
CA ARG A 103 -8.27 18.07 -5.80
C ARG A 103 -7.51 17.40 -4.67
N THR A 104 -7.89 17.74 -3.45
CA THR A 104 -7.39 17.11 -2.25
C THR A 104 -8.51 16.32 -1.61
N PHE A 105 -8.26 15.03 -1.38
CA PHE A 105 -9.20 14.14 -0.73
C PHE A 105 -8.73 13.87 0.69
N ASP A 106 -9.60 14.18 1.64
CA ASP A 106 -9.27 14.09 3.04
C ASP A 106 -9.79 12.75 3.56
N LEU A 107 -8.89 11.84 3.84
CA LEU A 107 -9.25 10.47 4.16
C LEU A 107 -8.85 10.10 5.57
N ALA A 108 -9.72 10.39 6.51
CA ALA A 108 -9.58 9.88 7.87
C ALA A 108 -9.87 8.39 7.88
N ALA A 109 -9.52 7.71 8.95
CA ALA A 109 -9.75 6.26 9.09
C ALA A 109 -11.19 5.92 8.75
N GLY A 110 -11.37 4.89 7.95
CA GLY A 110 -12.68 4.43 7.51
C GLY A 110 -13.12 4.99 6.14
N ARG A 111 -12.40 5.97 5.60
CA ARG A 111 -12.75 6.56 4.31
C ARG A 111 -12.08 5.78 3.18
N LEU A 112 -12.75 5.75 2.04
CA LEU A 112 -12.30 5.01 0.86
C LEU A 112 -12.35 5.93 -0.36
N LEU A 113 -11.27 5.95 -1.14
CA LEU A 113 -11.19 6.68 -2.39
C LEU A 113 -10.86 5.70 -3.50
N ALA A 114 -11.54 5.78 -4.63
CA ALA A 114 -11.19 5.01 -5.80
C ALA A 114 -10.75 5.95 -6.92
N LEU A 115 -9.70 5.57 -7.64
CA LEU A 115 -9.19 6.34 -8.77
C LEU A 115 -9.14 5.44 -9.99
N ASP A 116 -9.53 5.99 -11.12
CA ASP A 116 -9.45 5.27 -12.38
C ASP A 116 -8.00 5.07 -12.78
N ARG A 117 -7.77 4.23 -13.77
CA ARG A 117 -6.42 3.88 -14.19
C ARG A 117 -5.68 5.10 -14.72
N GLY A 118 -4.40 5.15 -14.45
CA GLY A 118 -3.53 6.18 -14.96
C GLY A 118 -3.65 7.55 -14.31
N VAL A 119 -4.46 7.69 -13.27
CA VAL A 119 -4.61 8.98 -12.59
C VAL A 119 -3.43 9.22 -11.66
N PRO A 120 -2.62 10.25 -11.93
CA PRO A 120 -1.49 10.55 -11.03
C PRO A 120 -2.01 11.03 -9.69
N HIS A 121 -1.34 10.62 -8.64
CA HIS A 121 -1.77 11.00 -7.29
C HIS A 121 -0.58 10.98 -6.33
N ASP A 122 -0.68 11.75 -5.25
CA ASP A 122 0.27 11.64 -4.17
C ASP A 122 -0.48 11.51 -2.85
N VAL A 123 0.22 11.07 -1.82
CA VAL A 123 -0.35 10.81 -0.50
C VAL A 123 0.51 11.49 0.54
N GLU A 124 -0.14 12.09 1.52
CA GLU A 124 0.55 12.69 2.66
C GLU A 124 -0.13 12.26 3.95
N ALA A 125 0.64 11.84 4.94
CA ALA A 125 0.11 11.47 6.24
C ALA A 125 0.05 12.68 7.13
N LEU A 126 -1.14 13.02 7.63
CA LEU A 126 -1.33 14.14 8.54
C LEU A 126 -1.11 13.74 9.99
N GLU A 127 -1.04 12.45 10.25
CA GLU A 127 -0.65 11.86 11.52
C GLU A 127 -0.16 10.46 11.21
N GLU A 128 0.34 9.74 12.18
CA GLU A 128 0.76 8.36 11.93
C GLU A 128 -0.44 7.58 11.39
N SER A 129 -0.29 6.94 10.26
CA SER A 129 -1.41 6.40 9.50
C SER A 129 -1.10 5.06 8.86
N ALA A 130 -2.16 4.38 8.45
CA ALA A 130 -2.03 3.19 7.63
C ALA A 130 -3.20 3.11 6.68
N PHE A 131 -2.94 2.65 5.46
CA PHE A 131 -4.00 2.46 4.48
C PHE A 131 -3.76 1.20 3.66
N VAL A 132 -4.84 0.70 3.10
CA VAL A 132 -4.80 -0.45 2.19
C VAL A 132 -4.97 0.07 0.77
N LEU A 133 -4.01 -0.26 -0.07
CA LEU A 133 -4.06 0.07 -1.49
C LEU A 133 -4.42 -1.21 -2.24
N THR A 134 -5.50 -1.18 -2.97
CA THR A 134 -5.91 -2.30 -3.82
C THR A 134 -5.78 -1.88 -5.27
N ILE A 135 -5.13 -2.70 -6.08
CA ILE A 135 -4.91 -2.42 -7.49
C ILE A 135 -5.52 -3.54 -8.32
N ALA A 136 -6.35 -3.17 -9.28
CA ALA A 136 -6.97 -4.14 -10.18
C ALA A 136 -6.61 -3.78 -11.63
N TRP A 137 -6.04 -4.73 -12.35
CA TRP A 137 -5.67 -4.55 -13.75
C TRP A 137 -6.66 -5.32 -14.62
N PRO A 138 -6.78 -4.94 -15.88
CA PRO A 138 -7.58 -5.76 -16.81
C PRO A 138 -6.95 -7.14 -16.90
N GLY A 139 -7.77 -8.16 -16.94
CA GLY A 139 -7.27 -9.52 -17.06
C GLY A 139 -6.50 -9.72 -18.35
N GLN A 140 -5.60 -10.68 -18.32
CA GLN A 140 -4.88 -11.09 -19.51
C GLN A 140 -5.80 -11.86 -20.42
N ARG A 141 -5.70 -11.63 -21.70
CA ARG A 141 -6.57 -12.30 -22.66
C ARG A 141 -5.80 -13.22 -23.57
#